data_e5df4bbc50eed8727cd5e01eae80659a
#
_entry.id   e5df4bbc50eed8727cd5e01eae80659a
#
_cell.length_a   1.000
_cell.length_b   1.000
_cell.length_c   1.000
_cell.angle_alpha   90.00
_cell.angle_beta   90.00
_cell.angle_gamma   90.00
#
_symmetry.space_group_name_H-M   'P 1'
#
loop_
_entity.id
_entity.type
_entity.pdbx_description
1 polymer ?
#
loop_
_entity_poly.entity_id
_entity_poly.type
_entity_poly.pdbx_seq_one_letter_code
_entity_poly.pdbx_strand_id
1 'polypeptide(L)'
;MEIEFFNKDAREVFLAPQSVDLFLVHPPFFNTNNQHYGGDISMQLQNTENVEEFYESMTTCMKNMEESLTEAGSILLLLPNEHMSFRVIADIANNTNLTINRSLFWNFEKSYFVNSITGGETNLILHITKNKNFQYPIAGLNSFVINQDWVPSDIDVPQYNDIAFVYDSFPHELSDLLVPLFSKEGDTVADIFGGTGTVAISTLKNKRKAIYNDASSAQAEIAKKRVGAIIDSLEKEKEMTVGQFAETDPIFETLEQKTARRD
;
A
#
# COMPACT_ATOMS: atom_id res chain seq x y z
N MET A 1 0.00 14.61 -9.93
CA MET A 1 -0.11 13.45 -9.00
C MET A 1 -0.28 13.98 -7.60
N GLU A 2 -1.06 13.34 -6.75
CA GLU A 2 -1.39 13.83 -5.42
C GLU A 2 -1.00 12.77 -4.38
N ILE A 3 -0.18 13.18 -3.40
CA ILE A 3 0.24 12.33 -2.30
C ILE A 3 0.35 13.16 -1.01
N GLU A 4 -0.16 12.60 0.07
CA GLU A 4 0.02 13.11 1.43
C GLU A 4 0.94 12.19 2.21
N PHE A 5 1.92 12.78 2.91
CA PHE A 5 2.86 12.05 3.77
C PHE A 5 2.63 12.40 5.24
N PHE A 6 2.44 11.36 6.04
CA PHE A 6 2.39 11.45 7.49
C PHE A 6 3.55 10.65 8.11
N ASN A 7 3.95 11.03 9.30
CA ASN A 7 4.84 10.25 10.18
C ASN A 7 4.23 10.27 11.57
N LYS A 8 3.24 9.40 11.77
CA LYS A 8 2.40 9.37 12.97
C LYS A 8 2.20 7.95 13.45
N ASP A 9 1.83 7.83 14.72
CA ASP A 9 1.32 6.59 15.27
C ASP A 9 0.00 6.22 14.58
N ALA A 10 -0.09 5.02 14.03
CA ALA A 10 -1.30 4.54 13.35
C ALA A 10 -2.51 4.36 14.31
N ARG A 11 -2.27 4.37 15.63
CA ARG A 11 -3.32 4.39 16.65
C ARG A 11 -4.00 5.74 16.81
N GLU A 12 -3.39 6.82 16.28
CA GLU A 12 -3.98 8.15 16.30
C GLU A 12 -4.98 8.34 15.15
N VAL A 13 -6.01 9.17 15.39
CA VAL A 13 -6.92 9.61 14.33
C VAL A 13 -6.28 10.79 13.61
N PHE A 14 -5.87 10.61 12.38
CA PHE A 14 -5.25 11.66 11.57
C PHE A 14 -5.83 11.80 10.15
N LEU A 15 -6.67 10.85 9.74
CA LEU A 15 -7.39 10.92 8.47
C LEU A 15 -8.80 11.46 8.67
N ALA A 16 -9.29 12.19 7.68
CA ALA A 16 -10.67 12.69 7.73
C ALA A 16 -11.68 11.52 7.59
N PRO A 17 -12.85 11.61 8.24
CA PRO A 17 -13.90 10.60 8.04
C PRO A 17 -14.29 10.47 6.57
N GLN A 18 -14.53 9.24 6.12
CA GLN A 18 -15.00 8.92 4.76
C GLN A 18 -14.14 9.53 3.64
N SER A 19 -12.82 9.54 3.81
CA SER A 19 -11.87 10.14 2.87
C SER A 19 -11.04 9.12 2.08
N VAL A 20 -11.11 7.83 2.42
CA VAL A 20 -10.29 6.78 1.83
C VAL A 20 -11.16 5.74 1.15
N ASP A 21 -10.86 5.44 -0.11
CA ASP A 21 -11.59 4.44 -0.90
C ASP A 21 -10.98 3.05 -0.80
N LEU A 22 -9.65 2.98 -0.63
CA LEU A 22 -8.93 1.72 -0.43
C LEU A 22 -7.84 1.89 0.62
N PHE A 23 -7.86 1.05 1.63
CA PHE A 23 -6.67 0.77 2.44
C PHE A 23 -6.01 -0.51 1.91
N LEU A 24 -4.73 -0.43 1.59
CA LEU A 24 -3.88 -1.59 1.31
C LEU A 24 -2.76 -1.58 2.33
N VAL A 25 -2.85 -2.44 3.33
CA VAL A 25 -2.01 -2.37 4.52
C VAL A 25 -1.38 -3.71 4.88
N HIS A 26 -0.10 -3.66 5.22
CA HIS A 26 0.67 -4.76 5.78
C HIS A 26 1.21 -4.34 7.14
N PRO A 27 0.45 -4.54 8.22
CA PRO A 27 0.86 -4.09 9.55
C PRO A 27 2.08 -4.86 10.04
N PRO A 28 2.91 -4.25 10.90
CA PRO A 28 3.95 -4.98 11.59
C PRO A 28 3.33 -5.99 12.56
N PHE A 29 4.04 -7.08 12.80
CA PHE A 29 3.63 -8.10 13.78
C PHE A 29 4.34 -7.91 15.09
N PHE A 30 3.68 -8.36 16.19
CA PHE A 30 4.29 -8.35 17.49
C PHE A 30 5.62 -9.08 17.48
N ASN A 31 6.68 -8.36 17.87
CA ASN A 31 8.03 -8.86 17.75
C ASN A 31 8.68 -9.05 19.11
N THR A 32 8.81 -10.29 19.52
CA THR A 32 9.52 -10.66 20.76
C THR A 32 11.03 -10.41 20.66
N ASN A 33 11.58 -10.12 19.49
CA ASN A 33 13.02 -9.98 19.23
C ASN A 33 13.52 -8.53 19.22
N ASN A 34 12.69 -7.54 19.62
CA ASN A 34 13.06 -6.11 19.69
C ASN A 34 13.65 -5.56 18.38
N GLN A 35 13.12 -5.94 17.24
CA GLN A 35 13.52 -5.34 15.95
C GLN A 35 13.00 -3.89 15.89
N HIS A 36 13.90 -2.97 15.56
CA HIS A 36 13.62 -1.56 15.48
C HIS A 36 13.74 -1.08 14.03
N TYR A 37 12.69 -0.43 13.55
CA TYR A 37 12.68 0.15 12.19
C TYR A 37 13.19 1.60 12.15
N GLY A 38 13.84 2.06 13.21
CA GLY A 38 14.30 3.45 13.37
C GLY A 38 13.16 4.42 13.74
N GLY A 39 13.51 5.59 14.27
CA GLY A 39 12.52 6.58 14.73
C GLY A 39 12.03 6.32 16.15
N ASP A 40 10.86 6.84 16.50
CA ASP A 40 10.26 6.68 17.85
C ASP A 40 9.66 5.29 18.01
N ILE A 41 10.27 4.50 18.89
CA ILE A 41 9.88 3.12 19.16
C ILE A 41 8.49 3.03 19.78
N SER A 42 8.06 4.03 20.56
CA SER A 42 6.75 4.02 21.22
C SER A 42 5.57 4.09 20.25
N MET A 43 5.79 4.58 19.04
CA MET A 43 4.78 4.64 17.96
C MET A 43 4.68 3.34 17.17
N GLN A 44 5.60 2.39 17.34
CA GLN A 44 5.69 1.18 16.55
C GLN A 44 4.94 0.03 17.20
N LEU A 45 3.88 -0.48 16.56
CA LEU A 45 2.99 -1.50 17.12
C LEU A 45 3.69 -2.79 17.53
N GLN A 46 4.73 -3.20 16.80
CA GLN A 46 5.49 -4.42 17.13
C GLN A 46 6.24 -4.35 18.44
N ASN A 47 6.42 -3.16 19.00
CA ASN A 47 7.16 -2.90 20.24
C ASN A 47 6.26 -2.60 21.45
N THR A 48 4.99 -3.00 21.40
CA THR A 48 4.11 -2.96 22.57
C THR A 48 4.66 -3.83 23.72
N GLU A 49 4.33 -3.51 24.95
CA GLU A 49 4.89 -4.18 26.13
C GLU A 49 4.56 -5.68 26.18
N ASN A 50 3.39 -6.03 25.64
CA ASN A 50 2.92 -7.41 25.60
C ASN A 50 1.97 -7.65 24.40
N VAL A 51 1.66 -8.90 24.14
CA VAL A 51 0.85 -9.30 23.01
C VAL A 51 -0.60 -8.81 23.09
N GLU A 52 -1.17 -8.68 24.28
CA GLU A 52 -2.56 -8.18 24.42
C GLU A 52 -2.63 -6.70 24.03
N GLU A 53 -1.65 -5.89 24.44
CA GLU A 53 -1.55 -4.50 24.01
C GLU A 53 -1.39 -4.37 22.49
N PHE A 54 -0.67 -5.30 21.86
CA PHE A 54 -0.58 -5.38 20.41
C PHE A 54 -1.96 -5.59 19.78
N TYR A 55 -2.77 -6.53 20.27
CA TYR A 55 -4.12 -6.77 19.75
C TYR A 55 -5.05 -5.58 19.95
N GLU A 56 -4.98 -4.92 21.09
CA GLU A 56 -5.73 -3.69 21.37
C GLU A 56 -5.32 -2.56 20.41
N SER A 57 -4.03 -2.42 20.15
CA SER A 57 -3.47 -1.44 19.22
C SER A 57 -3.94 -1.71 17.79
N MET A 58 -3.89 -2.96 17.34
CA MET A 58 -4.41 -3.36 16.03
C MET A 58 -5.92 -3.07 15.90
N THR A 59 -6.69 -3.38 16.93
CA THR A 59 -8.13 -3.06 16.97
C THR A 59 -8.37 -1.55 16.86
N THR A 60 -7.55 -0.74 17.53
CA THR A 60 -7.63 0.72 17.46
C THR A 60 -7.33 1.22 16.04
N CYS A 61 -6.28 0.71 15.39
CA CYS A 61 -5.98 1.03 14.00
C CYS A 61 -7.14 0.66 13.06
N MET A 62 -7.76 -0.51 13.26
CA MET A 62 -8.90 -0.93 12.45
C MET A 62 -10.12 -0.02 12.62
N LYS A 63 -10.39 0.48 13.83
CA LYS A 63 -11.46 1.48 14.08
C LYS A 63 -11.16 2.81 13.40
N ASN A 64 -9.92 3.27 13.42
CA ASN A 64 -9.49 4.49 12.72
C ASN A 64 -9.66 4.34 11.20
N MET A 65 -9.29 3.17 10.65
CA MET A 65 -9.53 2.87 9.23
C MET A 65 -11.04 2.79 8.93
N GLU A 66 -11.84 2.17 9.80
CA GLU A 66 -13.30 2.13 9.66
C GLU A 66 -13.89 3.55 9.56
N GLU A 67 -13.50 4.46 10.43
CA GLU A 67 -13.99 5.84 10.42
C GLU A 67 -13.62 6.57 9.13
N SER A 68 -12.38 6.40 8.67
CA SER A 68 -11.86 7.07 7.48
C SER A 68 -12.28 6.43 6.16
N LEU A 69 -12.75 5.18 6.16
CA LEU A 69 -13.18 4.45 4.98
C LEU A 69 -14.49 5.02 4.43
N THR A 70 -14.58 5.21 3.11
CA THR A 70 -15.84 5.54 2.44
C THR A 70 -16.84 4.37 2.54
N GLU A 71 -18.13 4.63 2.34
CA GLU A 71 -19.18 3.58 2.39
C GLU A 71 -18.99 2.49 1.32
N ALA A 72 -18.41 2.83 0.19
CA ALA A 72 -18.10 1.89 -0.89
C ALA A 72 -16.66 1.38 -0.85
N GLY A 73 -15.89 1.83 0.12
CA GLY A 73 -14.45 1.54 0.23
C GLY A 73 -14.15 0.13 0.71
N SER A 74 -12.89 -0.24 0.56
CA SER A 74 -12.34 -1.54 0.94
C SER A 74 -11.08 -1.40 1.78
N ILE A 75 -10.85 -2.37 2.66
CA ILE A 75 -9.57 -2.58 3.34
C ILE A 75 -9.02 -3.94 2.86
N LEU A 76 -7.83 -3.94 2.33
CA LEU A 76 -7.03 -5.13 2.09
C LEU A 76 -5.99 -5.22 3.20
N LEU A 77 -6.22 -6.11 4.14
CA LEU A 77 -5.34 -6.33 5.29
C LEU A 77 -4.53 -7.60 5.06
N LEU A 78 -3.22 -7.43 4.96
CA LEU A 78 -2.29 -8.54 4.79
C LEU A 78 -1.83 -9.04 6.15
N LEU A 79 -1.94 -10.35 6.34
CA LEU A 79 -1.57 -11.04 7.58
C LEU A 79 -0.83 -12.33 7.25
N PRO A 80 0.20 -12.74 8.01
CA PRO A 80 0.75 -14.08 7.90
C PRO A 80 -0.32 -15.11 8.29
N ASN A 81 -0.22 -16.30 7.72
CA ASN A 81 -1.12 -17.40 8.04
C ASN A 81 -0.67 -18.10 9.31
N GLU A 82 -0.84 -17.46 10.45
CA GLU A 82 -0.43 -17.96 11.77
C GLU A 82 -1.47 -17.62 12.86
N HIS A 83 -1.28 -18.19 14.06
CA HIS A 83 -2.25 -18.10 15.15
C HIS A 83 -2.55 -16.66 15.61
N MET A 84 -1.57 -15.77 15.58
CA MET A 84 -1.77 -14.36 15.95
C MET A 84 -2.73 -13.66 15.00
N SER A 85 -2.67 -13.96 13.72
CA SER A 85 -3.57 -13.40 12.70
C SER A 85 -5.02 -13.81 12.95
N PHE A 86 -5.28 -15.02 13.42
CA PHE A 86 -6.64 -15.46 13.75
C PHE A 86 -7.24 -14.67 14.92
N ARG A 87 -6.42 -14.26 15.89
CA ARG A 87 -6.88 -13.37 16.97
C ARG A 87 -7.21 -11.98 16.41
N VAL A 88 -6.37 -11.39 15.57
CA VAL A 88 -6.66 -10.11 14.90
C VAL A 88 -7.96 -10.18 14.10
N ILE A 89 -8.19 -11.26 13.35
CA ILE A 89 -9.43 -11.50 12.61
C ILE A 89 -10.65 -11.52 13.55
N ALA A 90 -10.55 -12.25 14.66
CA ALA A 90 -11.63 -12.33 15.64
C ALA A 90 -11.92 -10.97 16.29
N ASP A 91 -10.89 -10.21 16.61
CA ASP A 91 -11.03 -8.90 17.24
C ASP A 91 -11.63 -7.87 16.27
N ILE A 92 -11.29 -7.90 14.98
CA ILE A 92 -11.97 -7.10 13.94
C ILE A 92 -13.46 -7.42 13.91
N ALA A 93 -13.80 -8.71 13.83
CA ALA A 93 -15.19 -9.14 13.73
C ALA A 93 -16.04 -8.80 14.98
N ASN A 94 -15.42 -8.76 16.16
CA ASN A 94 -16.12 -8.53 17.43
C ASN A 94 -16.13 -7.06 17.85
N ASN A 95 -15.15 -6.26 17.44
CA ASN A 95 -14.93 -4.92 18.00
C ASN A 95 -15.09 -3.78 16.99
N THR A 96 -15.43 -4.09 15.74
CA THR A 96 -15.70 -3.11 14.68
C THR A 96 -17.03 -3.41 14.00
N ASN A 97 -17.55 -2.47 13.18
CA ASN A 97 -18.72 -2.71 12.32
C ASN A 97 -18.31 -3.20 10.92
N LEU A 98 -17.04 -3.51 10.75
CA LEU A 98 -16.49 -4.00 9.50
C LEU A 98 -16.92 -5.44 9.22
N THR A 99 -17.06 -5.77 7.95
CA THR A 99 -17.38 -7.11 7.49
C THR A 99 -16.19 -7.69 6.74
N ILE A 100 -15.68 -8.83 7.20
CA ILE A 100 -14.68 -9.60 6.47
C ILE A 100 -15.43 -10.38 5.39
N ASN A 101 -15.34 -9.92 4.15
CA ASN A 101 -16.09 -10.52 3.04
C ASN A 101 -15.40 -11.78 2.52
N ARG A 102 -14.07 -11.76 2.48
CA ARG A 102 -13.31 -12.84 1.85
C ARG A 102 -11.85 -12.81 2.27
N SER A 103 -11.22 -14.00 2.21
CA SER A 103 -9.77 -14.16 2.28
C SER A 103 -9.24 -14.52 0.90
N LEU A 104 -8.23 -13.80 0.44
CA LEU A 104 -7.37 -14.20 -0.66
C LEU A 104 -6.13 -14.85 -0.05
N PHE A 105 -5.56 -15.82 -0.74
CA PHE A 105 -4.33 -16.48 -0.31
C PHE A 105 -3.19 -16.00 -1.19
N TRP A 106 -2.17 -15.45 -0.57
CA TRP A 106 -0.95 -15.07 -1.26
C TRP A 106 0.12 -16.11 -0.99
N ASN A 107 0.45 -16.90 -2.01
CA ASN A 107 1.48 -17.92 -1.96
C ASN A 107 2.76 -17.38 -2.58
N PHE A 108 3.88 -17.63 -1.93
CA PHE A 108 5.20 -17.37 -2.47
C PHE A 108 6.15 -18.54 -2.18
N GLU A 109 6.93 -18.93 -3.20
CA GLU A 109 7.94 -19.99 -3.08
C GLU A 109 9.28 -19.45 -2.62
N LYS A 110 9.55 -18.17 -2.93
CA LYS A 110 10.77 -17.48 -2.56
C LYS A 110 10.44 -16.27 -1.71
N SER A 111 11.06 -16.23 -0.54
CA SER A 111 11.08 -15.05 0.32
C SER A 111 12.51 -14.82 0.77
N TYR A 112 12.90 -13.56 0.82
CA TYR A 112 14.21 -13.17 1.38
C TYR A 112 14.35 -13.49 2.87
N PHE A 113 13.20 -13.65 3.56
CA PHE A 113 13.14 -13.86 5.01
C PHE A 113 13.22 -15.32 5.42
N VAL A 114 13.10 -16.22 4.49
CA VAL A 114 12.82 -17.59 4.85
C VAL A 114 14.08 -18.42 4.91
N ASN A 115 14.53 -18.66 6.13
CA ASN A 115 14.99 -19.97 6.51
C ASN A 115 13.78 -20.92 6.65
N SER A 116 12.87 -20.92 5.69
CA SER A 116 11.71 -21.78 5.68
C SER A 116 12.18 -23.20 5.40
N ILE A 117 12.07 -24.01 6.40
CA ILE A 117 12.34 -25.47 6.34
C ILE A 117 11.32 -26.18 5.43
N THR A 118 10.25 -25.49 5.03
CA THR A 118 9.07 -26.10 4.40
C THR A 118 8.86 -25.72 2.92
N GLY A 119 9.65 -24.82 2.35
CA GLY A 119 9.54 -24.42 0.94
C GLY A 119 8.15 -23.86 0.59
N GLY A 120 8.04 -22.55 0.58
CA GLY A 120 6.80 -21.85 0.28
C GLY A 120 5.98 -21.46 1.51
N GLU A 121 5.50 -20.23 1.51
CA GLU A 121 4.62 -19.70 2.54
C GLU A 121 3.32 -19.18 1.93
N THR A 122 2.28 -19.13 2.76
CA THR A 122 0.98 -18.59 2.38
C THR A 122 0.60 -17.52 3.38
N ASN A 123 0.41 -16.29 2.90
CA ASN A 123 -0.18 -15.21 3.67
C ASN A 123 -1.66 -15.00 3.31
N LEU A 124 -2.38 -14.37 4.22
CA LEU A 124 -3.77 -14.01 4.04
C LEU A 124 -3.86 -12.56 3.59
N ILE A 125 -4.73 -12.28 2.62
CA ILE A 125 -5.18 -10.94 2.30
C ILE A 125 -6.67 -10.90 2.59
N LEU A 126 -7.05 -10.23 3.66
CA LEU A 126 -8.44 -10.09 4.05
C LEU A 126 -9.06 -8.92 3.29
N HIS A 127 -10.11 -9.19 2.55
CA HIS A 127 -10.95 -8.13 1.98
C HIS A 127 -12.08 -7.79 2.95
N ILE A 128 -12.07 -6.56 3.43
CA ILE A 128 -12.92 -6.05 4.50
C ILE A 128 -13.63 -4.79 4.00
N THR A 129 -14.91 -4.63 4.32
CA THR A 129 -15.72 -3.46 3.96
C THR A 129 -16.71 -3.10 5.07
N LYS A 130 -17.31 -1.91 4.99
CA LYS A 130 -18.48 -1.56 5.79
C LYS A 130 -19.73 -2.27 5.29
N ASN A 131 -19.85 -2.50 3.98
CA ASN A 131 -21.03 -3.03 3.33
C ASN A 131 -21.00 -4.57 3.25
N LYS A 132 -21.97 -5.21 3.90
CA LYS A 132 -22.12 -6.68 3.87
C LYS A 132 -22.45 -7.26 2.50
N ASN A 133 -22.96 -6.43 1.58
CA ASN A 133 -23.40 -6.84 0.24
C ASN A 133 -22.41 -6.40 -0.84
N PHE A 134 -21.13 -6.29 -0.51
CA PHE A 134 -20.10 -5.91 -1.47
C PHE A 134 -20.10 -6.88 -2.66
N GLN A 135 -20.30 -6.35 -3.86
CA GLN A 135 -20.16 -7.12 -5.09
C GLN A 135 -18.74 -6.94 -5.61
N TYR A 136 -18.04 -8.05 -5.76
CA TYR A 136 -16.69 -8.04 -6.35
C TYR A 136 -16.76 -7.48 -7.76
N PRO A 137 -16.05 -6.39 -8.09
CA PRO A 137 -16.00 -5.85 -9.44
C PRO A 137 -15.26 -6.78 -10.42
N ILE A 138 -14.88 -7.96 -9.98
CA ILE A 138 -13.89 -8.79 -10.62
C ILE A 138 -14.56 -9.93 -11.37
N ALA A 139 -14.98 -9.63 -12.58
CA ALA A 139 -15.24 -10.65 -13.60
C ALA A 139 -13.96 -11.42 -14.04
N GLY A 140 -12.88 -11.38 -13.27
CA GLY A 140 -11.59 -11.91 -13.69
C GLY A 140 -10.74 -12.62 -12.64
N LEU A 141 -11.05 -12.55 -11.36
CA LEU A 141 -10.39 -13.42 -10.38
C LEU A 141 -11.00 -14.83 -10.44
N ASN A 142 -10.50 -15.62 -11.36
CA ASN A 142 -10.85 -17.05 -11.46
C ASN A 142 -10.29 -17.87 -10.28
N SER A 143 -9.47 -17.24 -9.43
CA SER A 143 -8.84 -17.87 -8.27
C SER A 143 -8.70 -16.87 -7.14
N PHE A 144 -8.89 -17.33 -5.90
CA PHE A 144 -8.57 -16.57 -4.68
C PHE A 144 -7.14 -16.82 -4.22
N VAL A 145 -6.30 -17.37 -5.09
CA VAL A 145 -4.89 -17.63 -4.84
C VAL A 145 -4.06 -16.74 -5.76
N ILE A 146 -3.19 -15.95 -5.16
CA ILE A 146 -2.21 -15.12 -5.83
C ILE A 146 -0.86 -15.80 -5.63
N ASN A 147 -0.21 -16.19 -6.72
CA ASN A 147 1.14 -16.74 -6.68
C ASN A 147 2.10 -15.62 -7.10
N GLN A 148 2.77 -15.04 -6.13
CA GLN A 148 3.73 -13.97 -6.34
C GLN A 148 4.85 -14.12 -5.33
N ASP A 149 6.07 -14.30 -5.79
CA ASP A 149 7.24 -14.40 -4.90
C ASP A 149 7.42 -13.08 -4.12
N TRP A 150 7.84 -13.21 -2.88
CA TRP A 150 8.23 -12.07 -2.07
C TRP A 150 9.67 -11.69 -2.42
N VAL A 151 9.81 -10.97 -3.49
CA VAL A 151 11.08 -10.36 -3.87
C VAL A 151 11.05 -8.91 -3.40
N PRO A 152 12.03 -8.45 -2.60
CA PRO A 152 12.13 -7.04 -2.26
C PRO A 152 12.12 -6.24 -3.54
N SER A 153 11.27 -5.22 -3.59
CA SER A 153 11.37 -4.25 -4.67
C SER A 153 12.80 -3.72 -4.70
N ASP A 154 13.39 -3.63 -5.89
CA ASP A 154 14.75 -3.12 -6.10
C ASP A 154 14.92 -1.75 -5.44
N ILE A 155 15.27 -1.79 -4.15
CA ILE A 155 15.62 -0.59 -3.39
C ILE A 155 17.12 -0.44 -3.57
N ASP A 156 17.50 0.06 -4.74
CA ASP A 156 18.86 0.46 -4.99
C ASP A 156 19.17 1.78 -4.25
N VAL A 157 19.21 1.66 -2.92
CA VAL A 157 19.67 2.75 -2.05
C VAL A 157 20.87 2.21 -1.28
N PRO A 158 22.08 2.27 -1.86
CA PRO A 158 23.29 1.66 -1.30
C PRO A 158 23.56 2.02 0.17
N GLN A 159 23.15 3.21 0.58
CA GLN A 159 23.32 3.72 1.95
C GLN A 159 22.41 3.05 3.00
N TYR A 160 21.44 2.23 2.57
CA TYR A 160 20.49 1.55 3.46
C TYR A 160 20.59 0.02 3.40
N ASN A 161 21.56 -0.52 2.66
CA ASN A 161 21.76 -1.96 2.51
C ASN A 161 22.02 -2.70 3.82
N ASP A 162 22.45 -2.00 4.88
CA ASP A 162 22.71 -2.58 6.20
C ASP A 162 21.47 -2.54 7.12
N ILE A 163 20.34 -2.02 6.65
CA ILE A 163 19.14 -1.84 7.48
C ILE A 163 18.14 -2.95 7.17
N ALA A 164 17.94 -3.85 8.12
CA ALA A 164 17.13 -5.08 7.98
C ALA A 164 15.71 -4.84 7.42
N PHE A 165 15.11 -3.67 7.66
CA PHE A 165 13.76 -3.36 7.21
C PHE A 165 13.60 -3.11 5.69
N VAL A 166 14.71 -2.90 4.97
CA VAL A 166 14.66 -2.77 3.50
C VAL A 166 14.21 -4.08 2.87
N TYR A 167 14.52 -5.19 3.51
CA TYR A 167 14.15 -6.53 3.05
C TYR A 167 12.68 -6.90 3.31
N ASP A 168 12.00 -6.19 4.23
CA ASP A 168 10.57 -6.36 4.53
C ASP A 168 9.65 -5.55 3.58
N SER A 169 10.20 -4.97 2.53
CA SER A 169 9.41 -4.19 1.59
C SER A 169 8.36 -5.04 0.91
N PHE A 170 7.15 -4.53 0.90
CA PHE A 170 6.03 -5.13 0.18
C PHE A 170 6.36 -5.28 -1.32
N PRO A 171 6.05 -6.43 -1.98
CA PRO A 171 6.37 -6.60 -3.39
C PRO A 171 5.61 -5.62 -4.28
N HIS A 172 6.30 -5.02 -5.24
CA HIS A 172 5.68 -4.09 -6.19
C HIS A 172 4.60 -4.77 -7.02
N GLU A 173 4.86 -5.96 -7.50
CA GLU A 173 3.97 -6.72 -8.37
C GLU A 173 2.63 -7.01 -7.68
N LEU A 174 2.67 -7.32 -6.37
CA LEU A 174 1.46 -7.54 -5.60
C LEU A 174 0.66 -6.25 -5.43
N SER A 175 1.34 -5.15 -5.13
CA SER A 175 0.73 -3.83 -5.02
C SER A 175 0.15 -3.34 -6.35
N ASP A 176 0.92 -3.51 -7.45
CA ASP A 176 0.50 -3.14 -8.81
C ASP A 176 -0.69 -3.98 -9.31
N LEU A 177 -0.88 -5.18 -8.77
CA LEU A 177 -2.07 -6.01 -9.00
C LEU A 177 -3.26 -5.53 -8.16
N LEU A 178 -3.06 -5.34 -6.85
CA LEU A 178 -4.17 -5.11 -5.91
C LEU A 178 -4.77 -3.70 -6.01
N VAL A 179 -3.94 -2.67 -6.20
CA VAL A 179 -4.41 -1.29 -6.28
C VAL A 179 -5.45 -1.10 -7.40
N PRO A 180 -5.19 -1.42 -8.68
CA PRO A 180 -6.18 -1.23 -9.74
C PRO A 180 -7.37 -2.18 -9.64
N LEU A 181 -7.20 -3.31 -8.96
CA LEU A 181 -8.24 -4.31 -8.79
C LEU A 181 -9.33 -3.87 -7.80
N PHE A 182 -8.95 -3.14 -6.76
CA PHE A 182 -9.83 -2.72 -5.66
C PHE A 182 -10.08 -1.21 -5.60
N SER A 183 -9.60 -0.45 -6.58
CA SER A 183 -9.85 0.99 -6.69
C SER A 183 -10.01 1.43 -8.14
N LYS A 184 -10.51 2.64 -8.36
CA LYS A 184 -10.65 3.29 -9.67
C LYS A 184 -9.66 4.43 -9.81
N GLU A 185 -9.40 4.88 -11.05
CA GLU A 185 -8.62 6.11 -11.28
C GLU A 185 -9.27 7.28 -10.53
N GLY A 186 -8.47 8.06 -9.82
CA GLY A 186 -8.91 9.18 -9.00
C GLY A 186 -9.29 8.85 -7.57
N ASP A 187 -9.49 7.56 -7.21
CA ASP A 187 -9.74 7.14 -5.84
C ASP A 187 -8.55 7.44 -4.92
N THR A 188 -8.83 7.57 -3.64
CA THR A 188 -7.81 7.73 -2.58
C THR A 188 -7.43 6.37 -2.02
N VAL A 189 -6.15 6.02 -2.13
CA VAL A 189 -5.56 4.79 -1.59
C VAL A 189 -4.62 5.14 -0.45
N ALA A 190 -4.82 4.54 0.71
CA ALA A 190 -4.02 4.79 1.90
C ALA A 190 -3.28 3.54 2.37
N ASP A 191 -2.02 3.75 2.79
CA ASP A 191 -1.24 2.79 3.56
C ASP A 191 -0.75 3.46 4.84
N ILE A 192 -1.28 3.01 5.99
CA ILE A 192 -0.94 3.57 7.31
C ILE A 192 0.27 2.88 7.96
N PHE A 193 0.80 1.85 7.30
CA PHE A 193 2.03 1.14 7.65
C PHE A 193 2.97 1.10 6.44
N GLY A 194 3.15 2.25 5.81
CA GLY A 194 3.65 2.40 4.45
C GLY A 194 5.09 1.97 4.21
N GLY A 195 5.88 1.74 5.26
CA GLY A 195 7.24 1.27 5.15
C GLY A 195 8.06 2.08 4.15
N THR A 196 8.64 1.42 3.17
CA THR A 196 9.44 2.05 2.13
C THR A 196 8.62 2.69 0.99
N GLY A 197 7.29 2.73 1.09
CA GLY A 197 6.40 3.47 0.18
C GLY A 197 5.95 2.71 -1.07
N THR A 198 6.02 1.39 -1.08
CA THR A 198 5.67 0.58 -2.26
C THR A 198 4.22 0.76 -2.69
N VAL A 199 3.28 0.75 -1.75
CA VAL A 199 1.85 0.98 -2.05
C VAL A 199 1.61 2.38 -2.61
N ALA A 200 2.26 3.40 -2.03
CA ALA A 200 2.14 4.77 -2.53
C ALA A 200 2.65 4.91 -3.97
N ILE A 201 3.76 4.25 -4.31
CA ILE A 201 4.31 4.22 -5.67
C ILE A 201 3.32 3.58 -6.63
N SER A 202 2.80 2.40 -6.30
CA SER A 202 1.81 1.70 -7.12
C SER A 202 0.53 2.54 -7.31
N THR A 203 0.09 3.20 -6.26
CA THR A 203 -1.07 4.11 -6.26
C THR A 203 -0.90 5.22 -7.29
N LEU A 204 0.24 5.91 -7.27
CA LEU A 204 0.53 7.02 -8.19
C LEU A 204 0.70 6.56 -9.64
N LYS A 205 1.40 5.43 -9.87
CA LYS A 205 1.53 4.83 -11.21
C LYS A 205 0.18 4.51 -11.82
N ASN A 206 -0.77 4.08 -11.00
CA ASN A 206 -2.13 3.75 -11.41
C ASN A 206 -3.09 4.96 -11.38
N LYS A 207 -2.61 6.20 -11.28
CA LYS A 207 -3.39 7.45 -11.31
C LYS A 207 -4.43 7.56 -10.17
N ARG A 208 -4.10 7.07 -8.99
CA ARG A 208 -4.86 7.26 -7.75
C ARG A 208 -4.18 8.32 -6.90
N LYS A 209 -4.89 8.85 -5.91
CA LYS A 209 -4.34 9.71 -4.86
C LYS A 209 -3.77 8.85 -3.76
N ALA A 210 -2.56 9.15 -3.30
CA ALA A 210 -1.89 8.35 -2.30
C ALA A 210 -1.91 9.04 -0.93
N ILE A 211 -2.16 8.25 0.11
CA ILE A 211 -1.90 8.63 1.50
C ILE A 211 -0.90 7.63 2.06
N TYR A 212 0.21 8.15 2.54
CA TYR A 212 1.29 7.40 3.18
C TYR A 212 1.40 7.80 4.64
N ASN A 213 1.50 6.81 5.52
CA ASN A 213 1.93 7.00 6.89
C ASN A 213 2.86 5.88 7.32
N ASP A 214 3.86 6.20 8.12
CA ASP A 214 4.65 5.23 8.86
C ASP A 214 5.14 5.85 10.18
N ALA A 215 5.18 5.05 11.24
CA ALA A 215 5.69 5.46 12.55
C ALA A 215 7.21 5.69 12.53
N SER A 216 7.94 5.01 11.65
CA SER A 216 9.39 5.15 11.49
C SER A 216 9.72 6.34 10.58
N SER A 217 10.34 7.37 11.16
CA SER A 217 10.85 8.51 10.39
C SER A 217 11.91 8.09 9.35
N ALA A 218 12.71 7.08 9.64
CA ALA A 218 13.71 6.55 8.72
C ALA A 218 13.06 5.91 7.49
N GLN A 219 12.00 5.12 7.66
CA GLN A 219 11.22 4.56 6.55
C GLN A 219 10.52 5.65 5.75
N ALA A 220 9.93 6.64 6.43
CA ALA A 220 9.28 7.78 5.79
C ALA A 220 10.24 8.59 4.89
N GLU A 221 11.48 8.76 5.29
CA GLU A 221 12.50 9.40 4.47
C GLU A 221 12.85 8.61 3.21
N ILE A 222 12.97 7.28 3.33
CA ILE A 222 13.18 6.38 2.19
C ILE A 222 11.99 6.46 1.24
N ALA A 223 10.77 6.34 1.77
CA ALA A 223 9.54 6.43 0.99
C ALA A 223 9.45 7.74 0.20
N LYS A 224 9.73 8.89 0.84
CA LYS A 224 9.74 10.20 0.17
C LYS A 224 10.71 10.26 -1.00
N LYS A 225 11.92 9.72 -0.85
CA LYS A 225 12.92 9.69 -1.93
C LYS A 225 12.47 8.81 -3.08
N ARG A 226 11.99 7.59 -2.79
CA ARG A 226 11.51 6.65 -3.80
C ARG A 226 10.31 7.19 -4.57
N VAL A 227 9.32 7.71 -3.84
CA VAL A 227 8.12 8.30 -4.44
C VAL A 227 8.48 9.53 -5.28
N GLY A 228 9.37 10.40 -4.78
CA GLY A 228 9.86 11.56 -5.54
C GLY A 228 10.47 11.17 -6.88
N ALA A 229 11.35 10.16 -6.90
CA ALA A 229 11.95 9.67 -8.13
C ALA A 229 10.92 9.13 -9.14
N ILE A 230 9.86 8.49 -8.66
CA ILE A 230 8.76 8.01 -9.52
C ILE A 230 7.93 9.17 -10.07
N ILE A 231 7.62 10.18 -9.25
CA ILE A 231 6.90 11.38 -9.71
C ILE A 231 7.68 12.05 -10.84
N ASP A 232 8.98 12.27 -10.64
CA ASP A 232 9.85 12.89 -11.66
C ASP A 232 9.88 12.09 -12.96
N SER A 233 9.89 10.74 -12.88
CA SER A 233 9.86 9.86 -14.05
C SER A 233 8.53 9.97 -14.80
N LEU A 234 7.41 9.90 -14.08
CA LEU A 234 6.08 9.96 -14.69
C LEU A 234 5.76 11.35 -15.28
N GLU A 235 6.32 12.41 -14.74
CA GLU A 235 6.19 13.77 -15.30
C GLU A 235 6.98 13.89 -16.62
N LYS A 236 8.22 13.38 -16.66
CA LYS A 236 9.02 13.33 -17.90
C LYS A 236 8.35 12.52 -18.99
N GLU A 237 7.77 11.36 -18.67
CA GLU A 237 7.03 10.55 -19.64
C GLU A 237 5.83 11.31 -20.21
N LYS A 238 5.10 12.08 -19.41
CA LYS A 238 4.00 12.93 -19.89
C LYS A 238 4.50 14.02 -20.84
N GLU A 239 5.59 14.71 -20.50
CA GLU A 239 6.18 15.75 -21.35
C GLU A 239 6.65 15.17 -22.70
N MET A 240 7.31 14.01 -22.68
CA MET A 240 7.74 13.31 -23.91
C MET A 240 6.56 12.92 -24.78
N THR A 241 5.49 12.38 -24.18
CA THR A 241 4.29 11.96 -24.93
C THR A 241 3.60 13.16 -25.55
N VAL A 242 3.45 14.26 -24.81
CA VAL A 242 2.87 15.52 -25.35
C VAL A 242 3.73 16.08 -26.47
N GLY A 243 5.06 16.07 -26.32
CA GLY A 243 5.99 16.51 -27.36
C GLY A 243 5.86 15.68 -28.65
N GLN A 244 5.76 14.36 -28.54
CA GLN A 244 5.55 13.47 -29.71
C GLN A 244 4.22 13.71 -30.41
N PHE A 245 3.13 13.95 -29.68
CA PHE A 245 1.84 14.28 -30.27
C PHE A 245 1.86 15.65 -30.95
N ALA A 246 2.55 16.64 -30.38
CA ALA A 246 2.69 17.95 -30.99
C ALA A 246 3.49 17.93 -32.29
N GLU A 247 4.49 17.05 -32.40
CA GLU A 247 5.28 16.87 -33.61
C GLU A 247 4.58 16.04 -34.70
N THR A 248 3.61 15.20 -34.33
CA THR A 248 2.93 14.28 -35.26
C THR A 248 1.50 14.69 -35.65
N ASP A 249 0.96 15.75 -35.04
CA ASP A 249 -0.42 16.21 -35.31
C ASP A 249 -0.48 17.07 -36.60
N PRO A 250 -1.13 16.60 -37.70
CA PRO A 250 -1.24 17.35 -38.95
C PRO A 250 -1.96 18.70 -38.81
N ILE A 251 -2.68 18.93 -37.71
CA ILE A 251 -3.37 20.18 -37.42
C ILE A 251 -2.37 21.30 -37.08
N PHE A 252 -1.25 20.98 -36.41
CA PHE A 252 -0.20 21.95 -36.11
C PHE A 252 0.59 22.39 -37.35
N GLU A 253 0.94 21.46 -38.24
CA GLU A 253 1.59 21.82 -39.50
C GLU A 253 0.75 22.80 -40.34
N THR A 254 -0.59 22.65 -40.32
CA THR A 254 -1.49 23.53 -41.10
C THR A 254 -1.62 24.94 -40.51
N LEU A 255 -1.38 25.14 -39.25
CA LEU A 255 -1.44 26.46 -38.60
C LEU A 255 -0.15 27.26 -38.85
N GLU A 256 1.02 26.67 -38.75
CA GLU A 256 2.30 27.33 -39.06
C GLU A 256 2.43 27.68 -40.54
N GLN A 257 2.00 26.81 -41.47
CA GLN A 257 2.00 27.09 -42.89
C GLN A 257 1.00 28.18 -43.31
N LYS A 258 -0.09 28.36 -42.56
CA LYS A 258 -1.05 29.46 -42.81
C LYS A 258 -0.58 30.79 -42.29
N THR A 259 0.26 30.82 -41.27
CA THR A 259 0.84 32.08 -40.73
C THR A 259 1.98 32.58 -41.63
N ALA A 260 2.78 31.69 -42.19
CA ALA A 260 3.90 32.03 -43.10
C ALA A 260 3.47 32.50 -44.52
N ARG A 261 2.18 32.39 -44.87
CA ARG A 261 1.64 32.84 -46.15
C ARG A 261 0.91 34.19 -46.10
N ARG A 262 0.99 34.92 -44.98
CA ARG A 262 0.36 36.21 -44.75
C ARG A 262 1.34 37.39 -44.64
N ASP A 263 2.61 37.13 -44.78
CA ASP A 263 3.70 38.11 -44.97
C ASP A 263 4.22 38.00 -46.43
#